data_ab596936827532b6b59f5aedc49fee27
#
_entry.id   ab596936827532b6b59f5aedc49fee27
#
_cell.length_a   1.000
_cell.length_b   1.000
_cell.length_c   1.000
_cell.angle_alpha   90.00
_cell.angle_beta   90.00
_cell.angle_gamma   90.00
#
_symmetry.space_group_name_H-M   'P 1'
#
loop_
_entity.id
_entity.type
_entity.pdbx_description
1 polymer ?
#
loop_
_entity_poly.entity_id
_entity_poly.type
_entity_poly.pdbx_seq_one_letter_code
_entity_poly.pdbx_strand_id
1 'polypeptide(L)'
;MHDDFLAPGQSLTTVAIDYPHGAEEPGHSHRSCQLIHILSGLVRVTTPAGDWLVPPGRGVWLPARTVHSLKFTGHVRARTLFVDPLARADLPAQCQVVQITPLLRELINASLGIPARFLSGGRDERIIELILDELRIMPILPLNLPDPVDLQLLAVCKEIKQNIAENYELEQVASQLGISGRTLSRRFQRETG
;
A
#
# COMPACT_ATOMS: atom_id res chain seq x y z
N MET A 1 12.68 5.46 -15.23
CA MET A 1 12.63 3.99 -15.24
C MET A 1 13.06 3.57 -13.85
N HIS A 2 12.11 3.23 -12.98
CA HIS A 2 12.47 2.71 -11.66
C HIS A 2 13.04 1.32 -11.88
N ASP A 3 14.28 1.12 -11.41
CA ASP A 3 14.96 -0.15 -11.57
C ASP A 3 14.16 -1.26 -10.89
N ASP A 4 14.02 -2.37 -11.58
CA ASP A 4 13.47 -3.60 -10.99
C ASP A 4 14.52 -4.10 -10.00
N PHE A 5 14.26 -3.93 -8.70
CA PHE A 5 15.19 -4.35 -7.63
C PHE A 5 15.41 -5.88 -7.60
N LEU A 6 14.65 -6.61 -8.40
CA LEU A 6 14.70 -8.06 -8.48
C LEU A 6 15.74 -8.49 -9.52
N ALA A 7 16.79 -9.18 -9.10
CA ALA A 7 17.78 -9.73 -10.01
C ALA A 7 17.20 -10.93 -10.80
N PRO A 8 17.71 -11.21 -12.02
CA PRO A 8 17.26 -12.35 -12.78
C PRO A 8 17.36 -13.68 -12.00
N GLY A 9 16.26 -14.41 -11.95
CA GLY A 9 16.17 -15.70 -11.23
C GLY A 9 15.89 -15.61 -9.73
N GLN A 10 15.71 -14.40 -9.18
CA GLN A 10 15.24 -14.23 -7.81
C GLN A 10 13.72 -14.30 -7.74
N SER A 11 13.18 -15.05 -6.78
CA SER A 11 11.75 -15.08 -6.48
C SER A 11 11.29 -13.85 -5.69
N LEU A 12 12.18 -13.27 -4.86
CA LEU A 12 11.89 -12.16 -3.98
C LEU A 12 13.17 -11.41 -3.58
N THR A 13 13.06 -10.09 -3.42
CA THR A 13 14.05 -9.26 -2.74
C THR A 13 13.39 -8.28 -1.79
N THR A 14 14.08 -7.91 -0.71
CA THR A 14 13.58 -6.99 0.32
C THR A 14 14.52 -5.80 0.46
N VAL A 15 13.93 -4.60 0.48
CA VAL A 15 14.66 -3.33 0.60
C VAL A 15 14.11 -2.54 1.78
N ALA A 16 15.00 -1.94 2.57
CA ALA A 16 14.64 -0.96 3.60
C ALA A 16 14.75 0.44 3.00
N ILE A 17 13.67 1.22 3.06
CA ILE A 17 13.63 2.58 2.50
C ILE A 17 13.02 3.51 3.54
N ASP A 18 13.65 4.65 3.75
CA ASP A 18 13.16 5.71 4.62
C ASP A 18 12.88 6.96 3.76
N TYR A 19 11.72 7.57 3.94
CA TYR A 19 11.27 8.75 3.18
C TYR A 19 11.07 9.94 4.12
N PRO A 20 11.57 11.13 3.76
CA PRO A 20 11.27 12.34 4.51
C PRO A 20 9.81 12.75 4.36
N HIS A 21 9.34 13.61 5.28
CA HIS A 21 8.00 14.19 5.19
C HIS A 21 7.80 14.92 3.86
N GLY A 22 6.65 14.67 3.20
CA GLY A 22 6.29 15.30 1.94
C GLY A 22 6.99 14.75 0.71
N ALA A 23 7.81 13.70 0.84
CA ALA A 23 8.36 13.00 -0.31
C ALA A 23 7.23 12.44 -1.19
N GLU A 24 7.48 12.40 -2.50
CA GLU A 24 6.57 11.86 -3.49
C GLU A 24 7.34 11.00 -4.49
N GLU A 25 6.75 9.86 -4.86
CA GLU A 25 7.18 9.09 -6.02
C GLU A 25 6.14 9.25 -7.12
N PRO A 26 6.51 9.81 -8.28
CA PRO A 26 5.58 10.02 -9.38
C PRO A 26 5.09 8.69 -9.96
N GLY A 27 4.04 8.75 -10.77
CA GLY A 27 3.45 7.57 -11.39
C GLY A 27 4.47 6.70 -12.15
N HIS A 28 4.59 5.45 -11.72
CA HIS A 28 5.48 4.44 -12.29
C HIS A 28 4.89 3.03 -12.15
N SER A 29 5.56 2.02 -12.68
CA SER A 29 5.19 0.62 -12.51
C SER A 29 6.42 -0.27 -12.55
N HIS A 30 6.32 -1.48 -11.95
CA HIS A 30 7.37 -2.49 -11.92
C HIS A 30 6.94 -3.76 -12.67
N ARG A 31 7.91 -4.56 -13.12
CA ARG A 31 7.65 -5.91 -13.65
C ARG A 31 7.36 -6.90 -12.55
N SER A 32 7.89 -6.65 -11.35
CA SER A 32 7.62 -7.40 -10.13
C SER A 32 6.31 -6.98 -9.47
N CYS A 33 5.70 -7.86 -8.69
CA CYS A 33 4.73 -7.47 -7.67
C CYS A 33 5.46 -6.74 -6.54
N GLN A 34 4.74 -5.92 -5.79
CA GLN A 34 5.32 -5.14 -4.70
C GLN A 34 4.45 -5.21 -3.44
N LEU A 35 5.07 -5.47 -2.29
CA LEU A 35 4.46 -5.26 -0.98
C LEU A 35 5.23 -4.13 -0.27
N ILE A 36 4.53 -3.05 0.09
CA ILE A 36 5.10 -1.94 0.87
C ILE A 36 4.56 -2.04 2.29
N HIS A 37 5.38 -2.48 3.23
CA HIS A 37 5.07 -2.54 4.67
C HIS A 37 5.52 -1.26 5.36
N ILE A 38 4.60 -0.56 6.02
CA ILE A 38 4.85 0.72 6.69
C ILE A 38 5.12 0.47 8.18
N LEU A 39 6.29 0.91 8.65
CA LEU A 39 6.69 0.84 10.07
C LEU A 39 6.35 2.12 10.83
N SER A 40 6.48 3.28 10.18
CA SER A 40 6.12 4.58 10.74
C SER A 40 5.70 5.55 9.63
N GLY A 41 4.97 6.61 9.99
CA GLY A 41 4.41 7.56 9.04
C GLY A 41 3.19 7.03 8.31
N LEU A 42 2.77 7.70 7.24
CA LEU A 42 1.58 7.37 6.48
C LEU A 42 1.90 7.44 4.99
N VAL A 43 1.43 6.48 4.21
CA VAL A 43 1.61 6.47 2.75
C VAL A 43 0.25 6.49 2.07
N ARG A 44 0.08 7.41 1.13
CA ARG A 44 -1.00 7.34 0.14
C ARG A 44 -0.46 6.68 -1.11
N VAL A 45 -1.18 5.67 -1.58
CA VAL A 45 -0.92 4.98 -2.85
C VAL A 45 -2.08 5.29 -3.79
N THR A 46 -1.80 5.91 -4.93
CA THR A 46 -2.79 6.21 -5.97
C THR A 46 -2.56 5.30 -7.17
N THR A 47 -3.62 4.65 -7.64
CA THR A 47 -3.62 3.83 -8.86
C THR A 47 -4.85 4.15 -9.70
N PRO A 48 -4.96 3.67 -10.94
CA PRO A 48 -6.20 3.81 -11.73
C PRO A 48 -7.44 3.17 -11.08
N ALA A 49 -7.25 2.20 -10.18
CA ALA A 49 -8.33 1.51 -9.48
C ALA A 49 -8.79 2.22 -8.19
N GLY A 50 -8.09 3.27 -7.75
CA GLY A 50 -8.44 4.06 -6.57
C GLY A 50 -7.22 4.47 -5.73
N ASP A 51 -7.53 5.03 -4.58
CA ASP A 51 -6.54 5.48 -3.58
C ASP A 51 -6.58 4.59 -2.34
N TRP A 52 -5.41 4.28 -1.83
CA TRP A 52 -5.24 3.54 -0.58
C TRP A 52 -4.44 4.38 0.41
N LEU A 53 -4.89 4.41 1.65
CA LEU A 53 -4.17 5.02 2.76
C LEU A 53 -3.59 3.91 3.65
N VAL A 54 -2.27 3.88 3.77
CA VAL A 54 -1.55 2.79 4.44
C VAL A 54 -0.90 3.32 5.71
N PRO A 55 -1.50 3.05 6.89
CA PRO A 55 -0.95 3.46 8.18
C PRO A 55 0.14 2.50 8.67
N PRO A 56 0.86 2.85 9.75
CA PRO A 56 1.85 1.99 10.37
C PRO A 56 1.30 0.60 10.75
N GLY A 57 2.12 -0.42 10.61
CA GLY A 57 1.77 -1.81 10.89
C GLY A 57 0.92 -2.47 9.78
N ARG A 58 0.66 -1.76 8.69
CA ARG A 58 -0.07 -2.27 7.52
C ARG A 58 0.84 -2.31 6.30
N GLY A 59 0.42 -3.05 5.28
CA GLY A 59 1.07 -3.08 3.98
C GLY A 59 0.07 -2.82 2.86
N VAL A 60 0.58 -2.39 1.72
CA VAL A 60 -0.16 -2.38 0.46
C VAL A 60 0.48 -3.36 -0.50
N TRP A 61 -0.34 -4.21 -1.07
CA TRP A 61 0.03 -5.12 -2.15
C TRP A 61 -0.31 -4.50 -3.49
N LEU A 62 0.66 -4.49 -4.39
CA LEU A 62 0.57 -3.98 -5.75
C LEU A 62 0.96 -5.11 -6.71
N PRO A 63 0.04 -5.63 -7.51
CA PRO A 63 0.36 -6.59 -8.56
C PRO A 63 1.34 -6.03 -9.58
N ALA A 64 2.06 -6.91 -10.26
CA ALA A 64 2.99 -6.53 -11.32
C ALA A 64 2.34 -5.62 -12.37
N ARG A 65 3.09 -4.65 -12.88
CA ARG A 65 2.68 -3.67 -13.90
C ARG A 65 1.54 -2.72 -13.49
N THR A 66 1.16 -2.71 -12.22
CA THR A 66 0.21 -1.72 -11.71
C THR A 66 0.87 -0.34 -11.72
N VAL A 67 0.31 0.60 -12.47
CA VAL A 67 0.73 2.00 -12.41
C VAL A 67 0.31 2.59 -11.07
N HIS A 68 1.26 3.15 -10.33
CA HIS A 68 1.00 3.74 -9.02
C HIS A 68 1.92 4.93 -8.75
N SER A 69 1.46 5.82 -7.89
CA SER A 69 2.25 6.91 -7.31
C SER A 69 2.15 6.86 -5.78
N LEU A 70 3.17 7.34 -5.11
CA LEU A 70 3.25 7.35 -3.65
C LEU A 70 3.41 8.77 -3.15
N LYS A 71 2.69 9.09 -2.05
CA LYS A 71 2.87 10.33 -1.30
C LYS A 71 3.05 10.01 0.18
N PHE A 72 4.11 10.55 0.78
CA PHE A 72 4.56 10.23 2.12
C PHE A 72 4.23 11.37 3.10
N THR A 73 3.54 11.05 4.19
CA THR A 73 3.17 12.00 5.26
C THR A 73 3.85 11.61 6.58
N GLY A 74 4.54 12.55 7.21
CA GLY A 74 5.44 12.25 8.31
C GLY A 74 6.77 11.65 7.82
N HIS A 75 7.63 11.27 8.76
CA HIS A 75 8.85 10.51 8.44
C HIS A 75 8.45 9.03 8.27
N VAL A 76 8.48 8.54 7.04
CA VAL A 76 8.02 7.19 6.72
C VAL A 76 9.20 6.24 6.69
N ARG A 77 9.11 5.16 7.47
CA ARG A 77 10.01 4.00 7.39
C ARG A 77 9.26 2.83 6.77
N ALA A 78 9.79 2.30 5.67
CA ALA A 78 9.17 1.21 4.94
C ALA A 78 10.11 0.01 4.77
N ARG A 79 9.48 -1.16 4.61
CA ARG A 79 10.11 -2.38 4.12
C ARG A 79 9.37 -2.80 2.86
N THR A 80 10.08 -2.78 1.76
CA THR A 80 9.48 -3.07 0.46
C THR A 80 9.99 -4.40 -0.06
N LEU A 81 9.07 -5.29 -0.43
CA LEU A 81 9.35 -6.55 -1.08
C LEU A 81 9.02 -6.40 -2.56
N PHE A 82 9.93 -6.82 -3.41
CA PHE A 82 9.70 -7.03 -4.83
C PHE A 82 9.64 -8.53 -5.08
N VAL A 83 8.57 -9.01 -5.69
CA VAL A 83 8.25 -10.42 -5.84
C VAL A 83 8.06 -10.75 -7.31
N ASP A 84 8.74 -11.80 -7.79
CA ASP A 84 8.49 -12.31 -9.14
C ASP A 84 7.02 -12.76 -9.26
N PRO A 85 6.26 -12.22 -10.22
CA PRO A 85 4.87 -12.63 -10.41
C PRO A 85 4.71 -14.13 -10.74
N LEU A 86 5.78 -14.80 -11.15
CA LEU A 86 5.81 -16.23 -11.42
C LEU A 86 6.27 -17.08 -10.23
N ALA A 87 6.67 -16.46 -9.12
CA ALA A 87 7.12 -17.18 -7.92
C ALA A 87 6.02 -18.07 -7.33
N ARG A 88 4.76 -17.65 -7.43
CA ARG A 88 3.57 -18.42 -7.03
C ARG A 88 2.41 -18.09 -7.96
N ALA A 89 1.62 -19.10 -8.33
CA ALA A 89 0.47 -18.94 -9.24
C ALA A 89 -0.73 -18.23 -8.58
N ASP A 90 -0.79 -18.20 -7.25
CA ASP A 90 -1.92 -17.72 -6.45
C ASP A 90 -1.61 -16.45 -5.65
N LEU A 91 -0.63 -15.66 -6.09
CA LEU A 91 -0.42 -14.31 -5.56
C LEU A 91 -1.64 -13.40 -5.82
N PRO A 92 -1.98 -12.49 -4.89
CA PRO A 92 -3.15 -11.64 -5.07
C PRO A 92 -3.09 -10.82 -6.37
N ALA A 93 -4.18 -10.85 -7.14
CA ALA A 93 -4.27 -10.21 -8.46
C ALA A 93 -4.74 -8.74 -8.40
N GLN A 94 -5.11 -8.23 -7.23
CA GLN A 94 -5.65 -6.88 -7.05
C GLN A 94 -4.83 -6.08 -6.05
N CYS A 95 -4.81 -4.74 -6.23
CA CYS A 95 -4.30 -3.82 -5.23
C CYS A 95 -5.15 -3.90 -3.98
N GLN A 96 -4.50 -4.02 -2.83
CA GLN A 96 -5.21 -4.11 -1.56
C GLN A 96 -4.34 -3.72 -0.38
N VAL A 97 -4.95 -3.14 0.65
CA VAL A 97 -4.29 -2.97 1.93
C VAL A 97 -4.41 -4.26 2.72
N VAL A 98 -3.31 -4.69 3.31
CA VAL A 98 -3.19 -5.97 4.00
C VAL A 98 -2.69 -5.80 5.43
N GLN A 99 -3.11 -6.70 6.28
CA GLN A 99 -2.54 -6.81 7.61
C GLN A 99 -1.22 -7.56 7.54
N ILE A 100 -0.18 -6.99 8.09
CA ILE A 100 1.10 -7.67 8.26
C ILE A 100 1.05 -8.46 9.58
N THR A 101 1.05 -9.78 9.46
CA THR A 101 1.10 -10.67 10.63
C THR A 101 2.42 -10.53 11.38
N PRO A 102 2.49 -10.85 12.68
CA PRO A 102 3.77 -10.87 13.40
C PRO A 102 4.81 -11.78 12.74
N LEU A 103 4.39 -12.93 12.22
CA LEU A 103 5.27 -13.85 11.50
C LEU A 103 5.83 -13.21 10.23
N LEU A 104 4.96 -12.68 9.36
CA LEU A 104 5.38 -12.04 8.11
C LEU A 104 6.32 -10.86 8.39
N ARG A 105 6.07 -10.05 9.42
CA ARG A 105 6.95 -8.94 9.82
C ARG A 105 8.36 -9.41 10.16
N GLU A 106 8.50 -10.47 10.96
CA GLU A 106 9.82 -10.98 11.34
C GLU A 106 10.53 -11.66 10.15
N LEU A 107 9.79 -12.32 9.27
CA LEU A 107 10.34 -12.87 8.02
C LEU A 107 10.84 -11.75 7.09
N ILE A 108 10.10 -10.66 6.93
CA ILE A 108 10.52 -9.47 6.16
C ILE A 108 11.81 -8.90 6.74
N ASN A 109 11.91 -8.77 8.08
CA ASN A 109 13.12 -8.28 8.72
C ASN A 109 14.31 -9.25 8.48
N ALA A 110 14.07 -10.55 8.57
CA ALA A 110 15.10 -11.57 8.36
C ALA A 110 15.57 -11.64 6.91
N SER A 111 14.72 -11.26 5.94
CA SER A 111 15.06 -11.30 4.51
C SER A 111 15.90 -10.11 4.03
N LEU A 112 16.01 -9.02 4.79
CA LEU A 112 16.82 -7.84 4.43
C LEU A 112 18.31 -8.15 4.22
N GLY A 113 18.83 -9.18 4.85
CA GLY A 113 20.23 -9.58 4.73
C GLY A 113 20.49 -10.75 3.77
N ILE A 114 19.45 -11.25 3.10
CA ILE A 114 19.59 -12.40 2.20
C ILE A 114 20.23 -11.92 0.89
N PRO A 115 21.37 -12.49 0.47
CA PRO A 115 22.02 -12.12 -0.77
C PRO A 115 21.20 -12.58 -1.97
N ALA A 116 21.41 -11.93 -3.14
CA ALA A 116 20.74 -12.28 -4.38
C ALA A 116 20.94 -13.76 -4.81
N ARG A 117 22.05 -14.37 -4.38
CA ARG A 117 22.34 -15.80 -4.57
C ARG A 117 22.59 -16.43 -3.22
N PHE A 118 21.85 -17.44 -2.89
CA PHE A 118 21.94 -18.21 -1.66
C PHE A 118 21.94 -19.72 -1.96
N LEU A 119 22.30 -20.53 -0.96
CA LEU A 119 22.32 -21.98 -1.10
C LEU A 119 20.91 -22.55 -1.14
N SER A 120 20.63 -23.34 -2.18
CA SER A 120 19.38 -24.11 -2.26
C SER A 120 19.29 -25.13 -1.11
N GLY A 121 18.08 -25.32 -0.57
CA GLY A 121 17.82 -26.12 0.63
C GLY A 121 18.27 -25.45 1.94
N GLY A 122 18.85 -24.24 1.87
CA GLY A 122 19.36 -23.50 3.01
C GLY A 122 18.28 -22.76 3.81
N ARG A 123 18.72 -22.08 4.88
CA ARG A 123 17.87 -21.24 5.74
C ARG A 123 17.23 -20.10 4.94
N ASP A 124 17.99 -19.45 4.08
CA ASP A 124 17.56 -18.26 3.35
C ASP A 124 16.45 -18.60 2.35
N GLU A 125 16.57 -19.72 1.64
CA GLU A 125 15.49 -20.21 0.78
C GLU A 125 14.20 -20.49 1.57
N ARG A 126 14.31 -21.13 2.74
CA ARG A 126 13.14 -21.40 3.58
C ARG A 126 12.46 -20.11 4.08
N ILE A 127 13.22 -19.05 4.35
CA ILE A 127 12.64 -17.75 4.69
C ILE A 127 11.89 -17.18 3.50
N ILE A 128 12.49 -17.19 2.31
CA ILE A 128 11.84 -16.70 1.07
C ILE A 128 10.56 -17.49 0.77
N GLU A 129 10.62 -18.82 0.84
CA GLU A 129 9.46 -19.69 0.60
C GLU A 129 8.33 -19.41 1.60
N LEU A 130 8.67 -19.23 2.89
CA LEU A 130 7.67 -18.94 3.91
C LEU A 130 7.07 -17.54 3.74
N ILE A 131 7.85 -16.54 3.30
CA ILE A 131 7.30 -15.23 2.92
C ILE A 131 6.29 -15.39 1.79
N LEU A 132 6.64 -16.14 0.74
CA LEU A 132 5.75 -16.36 -0.40
C LEU A 132 4.45 -17.06 0.02
N ASP A 133 4.50 -17.98 0.99
CA ASP A 133 3.31 -18.62 1.54
C ASP A 133 2.45 -17.63 2.36
N GLU A 134 3.05 -16.78 3.19
CA GLU A 134 2.35 -15.74 3.94
C GLU A 134 1.68 -14.70 3.03
N LEU A 135 2.30 -14.35 1.90
CA LEU A 135 1.74 -13.39 0.93
C LEU A 135 0.40 -13.87 0.33
N ARG A 136 0.19 -15.17 0.20
CA ARG A 136 -1.03 -15.76 -0.36
C ARG A 136 -2.24 -15.63 0.58
N ILE A 137 -1.99 -15.62 1.88
CA ILE A 137 -3.01 -15.67 2.93
C ILE A 137 -3.14 -14.36 3.72
N MET A 138 -2.51 -13.28 3.24
CA MET A 138 -2.59 -11.98 3.93
C MET A 138 -4.04 -11.55 4.14
N PRO A 139 -4.44 -11.23 5.39
CA PRO A 139 -5.76 -10.68 5.65
C PRO A 139 -5.94 -9.33 4.97
N ILE A 140 -6.96 -9.21 4.11
CA ILE A 140 -7.31 -7.99 3.41
C ILE A 140 -8.03 -7.05 4.38
N LEU A 141 -7.65 -5.79 4.37
CA LEU A 141 -8.33 -4.75 5.12
C LEU A 141 -9.12 -3.85 4.17
N PRO A 142 -10.40 -3.55 4.46
CA PRO A 142 -11.23 -2.68 3.63
C PRO A 142 -10.83 -1.21 3.84
N LEU A 143 -9.56 -0.88 3.63
CA LEU A 143 -9.02 0.48 3.68
C LEU A 143 -8.93 1.11 2.29
N ASN A 144 -9.73 0.63 1.35
CA ASN A 144 -10.04 1.32 0.11
C ASN A 144 -11.14 2.33 0.42
N LEU A 145 -10.90 3.60 0.13
CA LEU A 145 -11.93 4.63 0.12
C LEU A 145 -12.41 4.73 -1.34
N PRO A 146 -13.54 4.08 -1.71
CA PRO A 146 -14.09 4.28 -3.04
C PRO A 146 -14.43 5.76 -3.20
N ASP A 147 -14.08 6.32 -4.35
CA ASP A 147 -14.48 7.68 -4.65
C ASP A 147 -16.01 7.73 -4.86
N PRO A 148 -16.71 8.66 -4.21
CA PRO A 148 -18.15 8.81 -4.41
C PRO A 148 -18.45 9.19 -5.86
N VAL A 149 -19.58 8.71 -6.38
CA VAL A 149 -20.07 9.05 -7.72
C VAL A 149 -20.64 10.48 -7.77
N ASP A 150 -21.17 10.95 -6.64
CA ASP A 150 -21.65 12.33 -6.49
C ASP A 150 -20.48 13.31 -6.61
N LEU A 151 -20.53 14.21 -7.62
CA LEU A 151 -19.44 15.15 -7.92
C LEU A 151 -19.12 16.11 -6.78
N GLN A 152 -20.10 16.49 -5.95
CA GLN A 152 -19.92 17.37 -4.80
C GLN A 152 -19.16 16.63 -3.69
N LEU A 153 -19.55 15.38 -3.41
CA LEU A 153 -18.84 14.53 -2.45
C LEU A 153 -17.43 14.20 -2.94
N LEU A 154 -17.27 13.95 -4.22
CA LEU A 154 -15.98 13.70 -4.85
C LEU A 154 -15.03 14.90 -4.69
N ALA A 155 -15.54 16.12 -4.89
CA ALA A 155 -14.75 17.35 -4.71
C ALA A 155 -14.27 17.49 -3.26
N VAL A 156 -15.15 17.28 -2.30
CA VAL A 156 -14.84 17.29 -0.86
C VAL A 156 -13.80 16.21 -0.52
N CYS A 157 -13.97 14.98 -1.03
CA CYS A 157 -13.00 13.92 -0.81
C CYS A 157 -11.61 14.28 -1.36
N LYS A 158 -11.54 14.90 -2.54
CA LYS A 158 -10.29 15.38 -3.13
C LYS A 158 -9.62 16.46 -2.27
N GLU A 159 -10.39 17.42 -1.79
CA GLU A 159 -9.89 18.48 -0.90
C GLU A 159 -9.32 17.89 0.41
N ILE A 160 -10.07 17.03 1.10
CA ILE A 160 -9.61 16.35 2.32
C ILE A 160 -8.35 15.51 2.04
N LYS A 161 -8.34 14.77 0.92
CA LYS A 161 -7.18 13.96 0.51
C LYS A 161 -5.93 14.81 0.22
N GLN A 162 -6.09 16.04 -0.27
CA GLN A 162 -4.97 16.95 -0.53
C GLN A 162 -4.42 17.59 0.76
N ASN A 163 -5.29 17.81 1.74
CA ASN A 163 -4.98 18.56 2.96
C ASN A 163 -5.18 17.71 4.23
N ILE A 164 -4.70 16.47 4.23
CA ILE A 164 -4.88 15.50 5.35
C ILE A 164 -4.40 16.03 6.72
N ALA A 165 -3.51 17.01 6.72
CA ALA A 165 -3.03 17.63 7.97
C ALA A 165 -4.03 18.64 8.57
N GLU A 166 -5.07 19.04 7.85
CA GLU A 166 -6.10 19.95 8.35
C GLU A 166 -7.18 19.19 9.11
N ASN A 167 -7.73 19.84 10.12
CA ASN A 167 -8.83 19.30 10.91
C ASN A 167 -10.16 19.66 10.20
N TYR A 168 -10.81 18.67 9.63
CA TYR A 168 -12.12 18.82 9.00
C TYR A 168 -13.22 18.43 9.98
N GLU A 169 -14.07 19.40 10.33
CA GLU A 169 -15.27 19.12 11.09
C GLU A 169 -16.45 18.80 10.15
N LEU A 170 -17.18 17.74 10.45
CA LEU A 170 -18.31 17.27 9.64
C LEU A 170 -19.33 18.38 9.34
N GLU A 171 -19.66 19.18 10.35
CA GLU A 171 -20.64 20.27 10.20
C GLU A 171 -20.11 21.40 9.32
N GLN A 172 -18.83 21.67 9.34
CA GLN A 172 -18.21 22.67 8.49
C GLN A 172 -18.26 22.25 7.02
N VAL A 173 -17.90 21.00 6.73
CA VAL A 173 -17.98 20.43 5.38
C VAL A 173 -19.42 20.37 4.88
N ALA A 174 -20.36 19.98 5.75
CA ALA A 174 -21.77 19.94 5.40
C ALA A 174 -22.32 21.34 5.08
N SER A 175 -21.92 22.36 5.83
CA SER A 175 -22.30 23.76 5.61
C SER A 175 -21.81 24.27 4.24
N GLN A 176 -20.60 23.92 3.81
CA GLN A 176 -20.09 24.27 2.49
C GLN A 176 -20.94 23.69 1.34
N LEU A 177 -21.53 22.51 1.58
CA LEU A 177 -22.44 21.85 0.63
C LEU A 177 -23.91 22.27 0.79
N GLY A 178 -24.25 23.17 1.73
CA GLY A 178 -25.62 23.63 2.00
C GLY A 178 -26.53 22.53 2.57
N ILE A 179 -25.97 21.52 3.24
CA ILE A 179 -26.68 20.38 3.85
C ILE A 179 -26.33 20.22 5.32
N SER A 180 -27.10 19.42 6.08
CA SER A 180 -26.75 19.07 7.46
C SER A 180 -25.69 17.97 7.52
N GLY A 181 -24.87 17.92 8.59
CA GLY A 181 -23.90 16.86 8.82
C GLY A 181 -24.51 15.45 8.76
N ARG A 182 -25.74 15.27 9.29
CA ARG A 182 -26.49 14.01 9.17
C ARG A 182 -26.77 13.63 7.71
N THR A 183 -27.13 14.60 6.88
CA THR A 183 -27.38 14.37 5.44
C THR A 183 -26.08 14.02 4.73
N LEU A 184 -24.99 14.72 5.04
CA LEU A 184 -23.67 14.43 4.50
C LEU A 184 -23.24 13.00 4.84
N SER A 185 -23.27 12.62 6.12
CA SER A 185 -22.91 11.27 6.56
C SER A 185 -23.72 10.19 5.86
N ARG A 186 -25.05 10.37 5.75
CA ARG A 186 -25.93 9.40 5.08
C ARG A 186 -25.64 9.29 3.57
N ARG A 187 -25.37 10.41 2.88
CA ARG A 187 -25.00 10.40 1.46
C ARG A 187 -23.67 9.70 1.25
N PHE A 188 -22.68 10.03 2.10
CA PHE A 188 -21.35 9.44 2.04
C PHE A 188 -21.41 7.93 2.26
N GLN A 189 -22.08 7.48 3.34
CA GLN A 189 -22.22 6.06 3.64
C GLN A 189 -22.95 5.27 2.56
N ARG A 190 -23.93 5.88 1.89
CA ARG A 190 -24.65 5.21 0.79
C ARG A 190 -23.74 4.94 -0.42
N GLU A 191 -22.77 5.79 -0.70
CA GLU A 191 -21.92 5.74 -1.89
C GLU A 191 -20.58 5.05 -1.65
N THR A 192 -20.10 5.06 -0.42
CA THR A 192 -18.76 4.52 -0.07
C THR A 192 -18.80 3.31 0.88
N GLY A 193 -19.95 2.97 1.41
CA GLY A 193 -20.17 1.83 2.32
C GLY A 193 -20.14 2.21 3.78
#